data_dca58539234608bffd28ccea7c19e12e
#
_entry.id   dca58539234608bffd28ccea7c19e12e
#
_cell.length_a   1.000
_cell.length_b   1.000
_cell.length_c   1.000
_cell.angle_alpha   90.00
_cell.angle_beta   90.00
_cell.angle_gamma   90.00
#
_symmetry.space_group_name_H-M   'P 1'
#
loop_
_entity.id
_entity.type
_entity.pdbx_description
1 polymer ?
#
loop_
_entity_poly.entity_id
_entity_poly.type
_entity_poly.pdbx_seq_one_letter_code
_entity_poly.pdbx_strand_id
1 'polypeptide(L)'
;MNPGLAHVQLLRRLRQQLRHHSRMSVVYLFSDYELANQWLVSELDAHLRARSMRLQVLRPASAGDLTTAVLEPLFSPDKGMTGMPCWLAMSEPHAKWDSYRDKVLARLNENRSVLGRNKSFVFLLLPAHFEARAAEIAPDLWSVRSASHVVPPWRTGEAGGHARLKAPMPLITAQGHGEPAPAEALVEQRWKKQWDQWSRDRSQQLSPILAWQLVEQLLERHQPASAQVFAAQALDISRQLTTLTGNAPQSLRDLSVSLEKVGDVARELGQLEEARSAYAESLALCRQLKTLTGDAPQSLRDLSVSLNKVGDVARDLGQLEEARSAYAESLEISRQLKTLTGDTPQSLRDLSVSLNNVGNVARDLGQLEEARSAYAESLQIRRQLKTLTGDAPQSLRDLSVSLNKVGNVARDLGQLEEARSAYAESLQISRQLKTLTGDAPQSLRDLSVSLDNVGDVARELGQLEEARSAYAESLEIRRQLRTVTGDAPQSLRDLSVSLGKVGDVARDLGQLEEARTAFGEALDLVKRLRHVLASDRELAPFEQALVSRLQQIADVS
;
A
#
# COMPACT_ATOMS: atom_id res chain seq x y z
N MET A 1 32.46 15.81 -12.67
CA MET A 1 31.76 15.63 -11.36
C MET A 1 31.44 14.16 -11.22
N ASN A 2 31.93 13.48 -10.20
CA ASN A 2 31.65 12.05 -10.00
C ASN A 2 30.46 11.91 -9.03
N PRO A 3 29.30 11.43 -9.50
CA PRO A 3 28.16 11.19 -8.63
C PRO A 3 28.41 9.98 -7.73
N GLY A 4 28.03 10.05 -6.46
CA GLY A 4 28.05 8.89 -5.58
C GLY A 4 27.00 7.85 -6.01
N LEU A 5 27.15 6.59 -5.54
CA LEU A 5 26.26 5.47 -5.88
C LEU A 5 24.77 5.81 -5.62
N ALA A 6 24.48 6.51 -4.53
CA ALA A 6 23.12 6.92 -4.17
C ALA A 6 22.47 7.86 -5.20
N HIS A 7 23.24 8.79 -5.79
CA HIS A 7 22.76 9.67 -6.86
C HIS A 7 22.47 8.91 -8.15
N VAL A 8 23.32 7.94 -8.50
CA VAL A 8 23.10 7.07 -9.67
C VAL A 8 21.86 6.21 -9.50
N GLN A 9 21.62 5.69 -8.28
CA GLN A 9 20.41 4.92 -7.97
C GLN A 9 19.15 5.80 -8.03
N LEU A 10 19.20 7.02 -7.48
CA LEU A 10 18.09 7.97 -7.59
C LEU A 10 17.80 8.31 -9.05
N LEU A 11 18.80 8.63 -9.85
CA LEU A 11 18.65 8.90 -11.28
C LEU A 11 18.02 7.73 -12.02
N ARG A 12 18.43 6.49 -11.70
CA ARG A 12 17.85 5.26 -12.31
C ARG A 12 16.34 5.18 -11.99
N ARG A 13 15.93 5.44 -10.75
CA ARG A 13 14.52 5.46 -10.33
C ARG A 13 13.72 6.53 -11.08
N LEU A 14 14.25 7.77 -11.18
CA LEU A 14 13.59 8.85 -11.91
C LEU A 14 13.45 8.55 -13.41
N ARG A 15 14.48 7.96 -14.04
CA ARG A 15 14.42 7.50 -15.43
C ARG A 15 13.41 6.38 -15.64
N GLN A 16 13.27 5.49 -14.69
CA GLN A 16 12.27 4.41 -14.72
C GLN A 16 10.86 5.00 -14.62
N GLN A 17 10.62 5.95 -13.73
CA GLN A 17 9.33 6.64 -13.61
C GLN A 17 8.94 7.34 -14.91
N LEU A 18 9.85 8.03 -15.58
CA LEU A 18 9.62 8.67 -16.88
C LEU A 18 9.23 7.67 -17.99
N ARG A 19 9.52 6.38 -17.85
CA ARG A 19 9.19 5.34 -18.85
C ARG A 19 7.76 4.83 -18.75
N HIS A 20 7.14 4.88 -17.59
CA HIS A 20 5.94 4.11 -17.26
C HIS A 20 4.66 4.94 -17.12
N HIS A 21 4.66 6.24 -17.44
CA HIS A 21 3.50 7.08 -17.23
C HIS A 21 2.79 7.51 -18.51
N SER A 22 1.51 7.10 -18.61
CA SER A 22 0.54 7.56 -19.61
C SER A 22 -0.31 8.76 -19.16
N ARG A 23 -0.14 9.21 -17.89
CA ARG A 23 -0.90 10.33 -17.29
C ARG A 23 0.06 11.27 -16.56
N MET A 24 -0.45 12.46 -16.17
CA MET A 24 0.32 13.39 -15.35
C MET A 24 0.91 12.69 -14.13
N SER A 25 2.23 12.82 -13.99
CA SER A 25 2.97 12.33 -12.84
C SER A 25 3.64 13.47 -12.11
N VAL A 26 3.52 13.50 -10.80
CA VAL A 26 4.17 14.49 -9.94
C VAL A 26 5.20 13.78 -9.06
N VAL A 27 6.44 14.23 -9.12
CA VAL A 27 7.54 13.72 -8.29
C VAL A 27 8.08 14.85 -7.43
N TYR A 28 8.01 14.67 -6.13
CA TYR A 28 8.62 15.58 -5.17
C TYR A 28 10.09 15.20 -4.93
N LEU A 29 10.97 16.17 -5.01
CA LEU A 29 12.39 16.04 -4.71
C LEU A 29 12.74 17.04 -3.61
N PHE A 30 13.36 16.57 -2.54
CA PHE A 30 13.75 17.39 -1.40
C PHE A 30 15.27 17.45 -1.33
N SER A 31 15.83 18.66 -1.43
CA SER A 31 17.28 18.85 -1.56
C SER A 31 17.73 20.25 -1.16
N ASP A 32 18.82 20.27 -0.41
CA ASP A 32 19.60 21.50 -0.13
C ASP A 32 20.96 21.48 -0.88
N TYR A 33 21.13 20.56 -1.85
CA TYR A 33 22.42 20.33 -2.53
C TYR A 33 22.37 20.78 -4.00
N GLU A 34 22.72 22.02 -4.28
CA GLU A 34 22.61 22.62 -5.62
C GLU A 34 23.40 21.82 -6.69
N LEU A 35 24.60 21.33 -6.38
CA LEU A 35 25.41 20.53 -7.32
C LEU A 35 24.73 19.21 -7.69
N ALA A 36 24.09 18.54 -6.72
CA ALA A 36 23.32 17.33 -6.97
C ALA A 36 22.11 17.62 -7.86
N ASN A 37 21.43 18.74 -7.60
CA ASN A 37 20.26 19.19 -8.35
C ASN A 37 20.61 19.50 -9.80
N GLN A 38 21.71 20.22 -10.05
CA GLN A 38 22.20 20.54 -11.40
C GLN A 38 22.59 19.27 -12.17
N TRP A 39 23.26 18.34 -11.52
CA TRP A 39 23.62 17.05 -12.12
C TRP A 39 22.38 16.25 -12.50
N LEU A 40 21.38 16.12 -11.62
CA LEU A 40 20.12 15.43 -11.89
C LEU A 40 19.38 16.02 -13.09
N VAL A 41 19.27 17.34 -13.16
CA VAL A 41 18.65 18.06 -14.29
C VAL A 41 19.37 17.74 -15.59
N SER A 42 20.72 17.83 -15.61
CA SER A 42 21.52 17.55 -16.79
C SER A 42 21.34 16.11 -17.30
N GLU A 43 21.36 15.14 -16.39
CA GLU A 43 21.22 13.73 -16.73
C GLU A 43 19.80 13.34 -17.18
N LEU A 44 18.76 13.97 -16.59
CA LEU A 44 17.38 13.76 -17.01
C LEU A 44 17.10 14.41 -18.37
N ASP A 45 17.60 15.62 -18.61
CA ASP A 45 17.46 16.29 -19.91
C ASP A 45 18.18 15.52 -21.02
N ALA A 46 19.40 15.02 -20.76
CA ALA A 46 20.12 14.15 -21.71
C ALA A 46 19.31 12.86 -22.02
N HIS A 47 18.69 12.26 -21.00
CA HIS A 47 17.84 11.07 -21.19
C HIS A 47 16.57 11.36 -22.00
N LEU A 48 15.97 12.54 -21.83
CA LEU A 48 14.78 12.96 -22.58
C LEU A 48 15.12 13.36 -24.02
N ARG A 49 16.25 14.03 -24.26
CA ARG A 49 16.74 14.35 -25.63
C ARG A 49 16.98 13.13 -26.48
N ALA A 50 17.46 12.03 -25.88
CA ALA A 50 17.60 10.76 -26.57
C ALA A 50 16.26 10.17 -27.05
N ARG A 51 15.13 10.76 -26.64
CA ARG A 51 13.76 10.40 -27.00
C ARG A 51 13.00 11.52 -27.71
N SER A 52 13.72 12.47 -28.29
CA SER A 52 13.17 13.65 -28.96
C SER A 52 12.28 14.51 -28.06
N MET A 53 12.49 14.46 -26.75
CA MET A 53 11.84 15.31 -25.74
C MET A 53 12.85 16.24 -25.07
N ARG A 54 12.36 17.29 -24.40
CA ARG A 54 13.19 18.21 -23.61
C ARG A 54 12.62 18.35 -22.21
N LEU A 55 13.47 18.59 -21.23
CA LEU A 55 13.07 18.96 -19.88
C LEU A 55 12.89 20.48 -19.81
N GLN A 56 11.68 20.95 -19.57
CA GLN A 56 11.43 22.36 -19.30
C GLN A 56 11.87 22.65 -17.86
N VAL A 57 12.91 23.47 -17.68
CA VAL A 57 13.40 23.86 -16.35
C VAL A 57 12.90 25.26 -16.03
N LEU A 58 12.09 25.39 -15.00
CA LEU A 58 11.56 26.65 -14.47
C LEU A 58 12.34 27.01 -13.20
N ARG A 59 13.11 28.07 -13.25
CA ARG A 59 13.87 28.62 -12.13
C ARG A 59 13.46 30.07 -11.94
N PRO A 60 12.78 30.44 -10.86
CA PRO A 60 12.50 31.83 -10.54
C PRO A 60 13.80 32.52 -10.11
N ALA A 61 14.02 33.75 -10.56
CA ALA A 61 15.17 34.55 -10.19
C ALA A 61 15.04 35.18 -8.80
N SER A 62 13.80 35.37 -8.33
CA SER A 62 13.49 35.90 -7.00
C SER A 62 12.23 35.23 -6.43
N ALA A 63 12.02 35.36 -5.13
CA ALA A 63 10.81 34.85 -4.49
C ALA A 63 9.51 35.46 -5.08
N GLY A 64 9.55 36.69 -5.57
CA GLY A 64 8.42 37.35 -6.24
C GLY A 64 8.08 36.75 -7.60
N ASP A 65 9.06 36.18 -8.30
CA ASP A 65 8.90 35.64 -9.65
C ASP A 65 8.29 34.22 -9.64
N LEU A 66 8.16 33.59 -8.48
CA LEU A 66 7.57 32.23 -8.38
C LEU A 66 6.18 32.14 -9.03
N THR A 67 5.37 33.20 -8.96
CA THR A 67 4.03 33.23 -9.55
C THR A 67 4.08 33.37 -11.07
N THR A 68 4.84 34.31 -11.60
CA THR A 68 4.92 34.61 -13.04
C THR A 68 5.86 33.67 -13.78
N ALA A 69 7.04 33.41 -13.26
CA ALA A 69 8.04 32.55 -13.91
C ALA A 69 7.72 31.05 -13.82
N VAL A 70 6.83 30.63 -12.89
CA VAL A 70 6.48 29.22 -12.66
C VAL A 70 5.05 28.92 -13.06
N LEU A 71 4.07 29.67 -12.55
CA LEU A 71 2.65 29.31 -12.77
C LEU A 71 2.17 29.61 -14.19
N GLU A 72 2.57 30.73 -14.79
CA GLU A 72 2.16 31.06 -16.15
C GLU A 72 2.60 30.00 -17.18
N PRO A 73 3.89 29.57 -17.22
CA PRO A 73 4.31 28.52 -18.17
C PRO A 73 3.68 27.15 -17.93
N LEU A 74 3.17 26.89 -16.71
CA LEU A 74 2.49 25.64 -16.40
C LEU A 74 1.03 25.62 -16.82
N PHE A 75 0.32 26.73 -16.64
CA PHE A 75 -1.12 26.82 -16.90
C PHE A 75 -1.45 27.35 -18.30
N SER A 76 -0.56 28.09 -18.91
CA SER A 76 -0.70 28.63 -20.27
C SER A 76 0.58 28.38 -21.08
N PRO A 77 0.93 27.12 -21.36
CA PRO A 77 2.17 26.82 -22.06
C PRO A 77 2.07 27.23 -23.54
N ASP A 78 3.19 27.71 -24.10
CA ASP A 78 3.34 27.91 -25.53
C ASP A 78 3.01 26.62 -26.30
N LYS A 79 2.51 26.72 -27.54
CA LYS A 79 2.03 25.59 -28.36
C LYS A 79 3.02 24.44 -28.51
N GLY A 80 4.32 24.65 -28.34
CA GLY A 80 5.35 23.61 -28.41
C GLY A 80 5.74 22.98 -27.06
N MET A 81 5.17 23.45 -25.95
CA MET A 81 5.55 23.04 -24.58
C MET A 81 4.48 22.18 -23.89
N THR A 82 3.35 21.95 -24.54
CA THR A 82 2.28 21.09 -24.00
C THR A 82 2.73 19.63 -24.00
N GLY A 83 2.50 18.93 -22.89
CA GLY A 83 2.90 17.53 -22.71
C GLY A 83 4.38 17.30 -22.37
N MET A 84 5.22 18.33 -22.35
CA MET A 84 6.64 18.17 -21.99
C MET A 84 6.83 18.02 -20.48
N PRO A 85 7.78 17.14 -20.03
CA PRO A 85 8.21 17.09 -18.65
C PRO A 85 8.75 18.42 -18.15
N CYS A 86 8.39 18.78 -16.92
CA CYS A 86 8.76 20.04 -16.31
C CYS A 86 9.52 19.83 -14.99
N TRP A 87 10.56 20.62 -14.76
CA TRP A 87 11.31 20.68 -13.51
C TRP A 87 11.14 22.06 -12.89
N LEU A 88 10.48 22.12 -11.75
CA LEU A 88 10.32 23.32 -10.94
C LEU A 88 11.40 23.39 -9.88
N ALA A 89 12.34 24.28 -10.04
CA ALA A 89 13.41 24.51 -9.07
C ALA A 89 12.99 25.55 -8.02
N MET A 90 12.60 25.09 -6.84
CA MET A 90 12.19 25.91 -5.69
C MET A 90 13.03 25.56 -4.45
N SER A 91 14.26 25.09 -4.64
CA SER A 91 15.15 24.59 -3.57
C SER A 91 15.91 25.64 -2.80
N GLU A 92 15.73 26.93 -3.07
CA GLU A 92 16.41 28.00 -2.34
C GLU A 92 16.16 27.89 -0.82
N PRO A 93 17.20 27.79 0.04
CA PRO A 93 16.99 27.42 1.45
C PRO A 93 16.44 28.57 2.33
N HIS A 94 16.29 29.78 1.78
CA HIS A 94 15.93 30.97 2.55
C HIS A 94 14.44 30.98 2.93
N ALA A 95 14.12 31.11 4.22
CA ALA A 95 12.74 31.11 4.76
C ALA A 95 11.81 32.17 4.13
N LYS A 96 12.36 33.26 3.56
CA LYS A 96 11.57 34.25 2.80
C LYS A 96 10.87 33.67 1.60
N TRP A 97 11.35 32.54 1.07
CA TRP A 97 10.72 31.83 -0.05
C TRP A 97 9.57 30.95 0.36
N ASP A 98 9.44 30.59 1.63
CA ASP A 98 8.41 29.62 2.08
C ASP A 98 7.00 30.13 1.82
N SER A 99 6.72 31.38 2.11
CA SER A 99 5.40 32.00 1.83
C SER A 99 5.03 32.00 0.33
N TYR A 100 6.02 32.05 -0.57
CA TYR A 100 5.79 31.97 -2.01
C TYR A 100 5.65 30.52 -2.49
N ARG A 101 6.40 29.58 -1.91
CA ARG A 101 6.23 28.13 -2.14
C ARG A 101 4.83 27.69 -1.74
N ASP A 102 4.34 28.15 -0.60
CA ASP A 102 2.99 27.90 -0.12
C ASP A 102 1.95 28.31 -1.17
N LYS A 103 2.07 29.52 -1.71
CA LYS A 103 1.16 30.04 -2.74
C LYS A 103 1.24 29.23 -4.04
N VAL A 104 2.44 28.87 -4.49
CA VAL A 104 2.63 28.08 -5.70
C VAL A 104 2.05 26.69 -5.52
N LEU A 105 2.35 25.99 -4.42
CA LEU A 105 1.81 24.66 -4.15
C LEU A 105 0.29 24.66 -4.00
N ALA A 106 -0.29 25.65 -3.31
CA ALA A 106 -1.73 25.82 -3.22
C ALA A 106 -2.37 26.00 -4.61
N ARG A 107 -1.78 26.84 -5.47
CA ARG A 107 -2.27 27.05 -6.85
C ARG A 107 -2.11 25.81 -7.73
N LEU A 108 -1.04 25.05 -7.60
CA LEU A 108 -0.87 23.78 -8.30
C LEU A 108 -1.92 22.76 -7.83
N ASN A 109 -2.24 22.74 -6.55
CA ASN A 109 -3.27 21.88 -5.98
C ASN A 109 -4.66 22.23 -6.51
N GLU A 110 -5.05 23.51 -6.45
CA GLU A 110 -6.33 24.02 -6.97
C GLU A 110 -6.51 23.72 -8.47
N ASN A 111 -5.45 23.82 -9.25
CA ASN A 111 -5.49 23.71 -10.71
C ASN A 111 -4.86 22.42 -11.26
N ARG A 112 -4.81 21.36 -10.48
CA ARG A 112 -4.18 20.08 -10.88
C ARG A 112 -4.72 19.48 -12.17
N SER A 113 -6.02 19.69 -12.47
CA SER A 113 -6.65 19.22 -13.70
C SER A 113 -6.14 19.96 -14.94
N VAL A 114 -5.85 21.26 -14.82
CA VAL A 114 -5.22 22.06 -15.88
C VAL A 114 -3.77 21.64 -16.04
N LEU A 115 -3.04 21.48 -14.94
CA LEU A 115 -1.67 20.97 -14.93
C LEU A 115 -1.57 19.62 -15.63
N GLY A 116 -2.50 18.70 -15.36
CA GLY A 116 -2.56 17.38 -15.97
C GLY A 116 -2.87 17.39 -17.47
N ARG A 117 -3.56 18.41 -17.98
CA ARG A 117 -3.75 18.59 -19.43
C ARG A 117 -2.51 19.16 -20.11
N ASN A 118 -1.79 20.01 -19.41
CA ASN A 118 -0.68 20.77 -20.00
C ASN A 118 0.69 20.09 -19.84
N LYS A 119 0.87 19.24 -18.83
CA LYS A 119 2.14 18.58 -18.52
C LYS A 119 1.97 17.08 -18.29
N SER A 120 2.88 16.30 -18.86
CA SER A 120 2.90 14.85 -18.67
C SER A 120 3.62 14.46 -17.38
N PHE A 121 4.63 15.22 -16.99
CA PHE A 121 5.49 14.94 -15.84
C PHE A 121 5.98 16.23 -15.18
N VAL A 122 5.87 16.32 -13.85
CA VAL A 122 6.29 17.49 -13.08
C VAL A 122 7.21 17.04 -11.95
N PHE A 123 8.45 17.51 -11.97
CA PHE A 123 9.38 17.40 -10.84
C PHE A 123 9.29 18.67 -10.02
N LEU A 124 8.97 18.55 -8.74
CA LEU A 124 8.93 19.64 -7.77
C LEU A 124 10.17 19.53 -6.88
N LEU A 125 11.15 20.38 -7.11
CA LEU A 125 12.36 20.46 -6.29
C LEU A 125 12.16 21.49 -5.18
N LEU A 126 12.14 21.03 -3.94
CA LEU A 126 11.92 21.81 -2.72
C LEU A 126 13.10 21.65 -1.76
N PRO A 127 13.36 22.60 -0.84
CA PRO A 127 14.35 22.39 0.20
C PRO A 127 13.97 21.23 1.14
N ALA A 128 14.96 20.59 1.76
CA ALA A 128 14.74 19.40 2.59
C ALA A 128 13.73 19.65 3.74
N HIS A 129 13.78 20.83 4.36
CA HIS A 129 12.86 21.18 5.45
C HIS A 129 11.38 21.37 5.03
N PHE A 130 11.11 21.42 3.71
CA PHE A 130 9.77 21.71 3.18
C PHE A 130 8.91 20.45 2.95
N GLU A 131 9.44 19.26 3.16
CA GLU A 131 8.75 17.99 2.86
C GLU A 131 7.39 17.90 3.55
N ALA A 132 7.36 18.07 4.86
CA ALA A 132 6.13 17.99 5.64
C ALA A 132 5.11 19.07 5.24
N ARG A 133 5.61 20.29 4.94
CA ARG A 133 4.77 21.44 4.57
C ARG A 133 4.16 21.29 3.18
N ALA A 134 4.87 20.65 2.25
CA ALA A 134 4.35 20.38 0.90
C ALA A 134 3.11 19.49 0.92
N ALA A 135 3.09 18.47 1.79
CA ALA A 135 1.93 17.59 1.98
C ALA A 135 0.71 18.32 2.57
N GLU A 136 0.97 19.31 3.45
CA GLU A 136 -0.08 20.10 4.10
C GLU A 136 -0.74 21.11 3.15
N ILE A 137 0.06 21.80 2.35
CA ILE A 137 -0.41 22.91 1.51
C ILE A 137 -1.07 22.41 0.23
N ALA A 138 -0.60 21.28 -0.31
CA ALA A 138 -1.08 20.70 -1.55
C ALA A 138 -1.52 19.24 -1.36
N PRO A 139 -2.50 18.94 -0.49
CA PRO A 139 -2.86 17.57 -0.13
C PRO A 139 -3.35 16.75 -1.33
N ASP A 140 -4.11 17.32 -2.23
CA ASP A 140 -4.60 16.63 -3.42
C ASP A 140 -3.49 16.34 -4.42
N LEU A 141 -2.56 17.28 -4.60
CA LEU A 141 -1.39 17.08 -5.45
C LEU A 141 -0.44 16.06 -4.82
N TRP A 142 -0.31 16.09 -3.49
CA TRP A 142 0.48 15.13 -2.71
C TRP A 142 -0.11 13.72 -2.79
N SER A 143 -1.44 13.58 -2.72
CA SER A 143 -2.12 12.28 -2.79
C SER A 143 -1.97 11.58 -4.15
N VAL A 144 -1.82 12.35 -5.24
CA VAL A 144 -1.62 11.83 -6.60
C VAL A 144 -0.15 11.80 -7.03
N ARG A 145 0.79 12.09 -6.13
CA ARG A 145 2.21 12.02 -6.45
C ARG A 145 2.64 10.61 -6.84
N SER A 146 3.49 10.53 -7.84
CA SER A 146 4.08 9.27 -8.27
C SER A 146 5.20 8.81 -7.36
N ALA A 147 5.93 9.75 -6.76
CA ALA A 147 6.99 9.49 -5.79
C ALA A 147 7.40 10.75 -5.02
N SER A 148 8.06 10.54 -3.88
CA SER A 148 8.84 11.56 -3.18
C SER A 148 10.23 11.00 -2.86
N HIS A 149 11.27 11.81 -3.02
CA HIS A 149 12.66 11.40 -2.79
C HIS A 149 13.44 12.53 -2.13
N VAL A 150 14.25 12.18 -1.13
CA VAL A 150 15.29 13.05 -0.61
C VAL A 150 16.54 12.87 -1.46
N VAL A 151 17.10 13.95 -1.97
CA VAL A 151 18.34 13.92 -2.76
C VAL A 151 19.51 13.76 -1.80
N PRO A 152 20.35 12.73 -1.96
CA PRO A 152 21.48 12.51 -1.07
C PRO A 152 22.52 13.63 -1.15
N PRO A 153 23.32 13.84 -0.07
CA PRO A 153 24.35 14.87 -0.04
C PRO A 153 25.42 14.63 -1.11
N TRP A 154 25.79 15.72 -1.81
CA TRP A 154 26.87 15.69 -2.79
C TRP A 154 28.21 15.75 -2.08
N ARG A 155 29.00 14.66 -2.14
CA ARG A 155 30.37 14.66 -1.63
C ARG A 155 31.33 15.05 -2.76
N THR A 156 31.90 16.21 -2.69
CA THR A 156 33.06 16.58 -3.52
C THR A 156 34.25 15.73 -3.08
N GLY A 157 34.73 14.86 -3.97
CA GLY A 157 35.84 13.97 -3.66
C GLY A 157 37.11 14.76 -3.31
N GLU A 158 37.52 14.75 -2.06
CA GLU A 158 38.89 14.95 -1.67
C GLU A 158 39.69 13.69 -1.99
N ALA A 159 40.67 13.88 -2.87
CA ALA A 159 41.70 12.89 -3.09
C ALA A 159 42.58 12.80 -1.83
N GLY A 160 42.71 11.62 -1.26
CA GLY A 160 43.82 11.28 -0.35
C GLY A 160 43.69 11.75 1.10
N GLY A 161 42.99 10.97 1.92
CA GLY A 161 43.06 11.07 3.36
C GLY A 161 42.32 9.91 3.99
N HIS A 162 43.03 8.89 4.44
CA HIS A 162 42.49 7.83 5.27
C HIS A 162 41.93 8.42 6.58
N ALA A 163 40.67 8.81 6.59
CA ALA A 163 39.95 9.04 7.83
C ALA A 163 39.62 7.67 8.43
N ARG A 164 40.35 7.29 9.47
CA ARG A 164 40.07 6.14 10.34
C ARG A 164 38.60 6.15 10.70
N LEU A 165 37.89 5.12 10.24
CA LEU A 165 36.62 4.71 10.80
C LEU A 165 36.84 4.49 12.31
N LYS A 166 36.26 5.34 13.14
CA LYS A 166 36.11 5.05 14.57
C LYS A 166 35.31 3.77 14.68
N ALA A 167 35.81 2.88 15.53
CA ALA A 167 35.25 1.58 15.83
C ALA A 167 33.73 1.61 16.04
N PRO A 168 33.01 0.55 15.66
CA PRO A 168 31.60 0.46 15.94
C PRO A 168 31.35 0.47 17.44
N MET A 169 30.42 1.30 17.87
CA MET A 169 29.89 1.24 19.22
C MET A 169 29.31 -0.16 19.48
N PRO A 170 29.41 -0.68 20.71
CA PRO A 170 28.97 -2.03 21.03
C PRO A 170 27.48 -2.18 20.76
N LEU A 171 27.12 -3.32 20.16
CA LEU A 171 25.76 -3.81 20.03
C LEU A 171 25.10 -3.81 21.42
N ILE A 172 24.23 -2.84 21.65
CA ILE A 172 23.24 -2.95 22.72
C ILE A 172 22.17 -3.87 22.14
N THR A 173 22.04 -5.04 22.73
CA THR A 173 20.91 -5.95 22.51
C THR A 173 19.63 -5.21 22.90
N ALA A 174 18.96 -4.62 21.92
CA ALA A 174 17.65 -4.03 22.09
C ALA A 174 16.63 -5.17 22.09
N GLN A 175 16.04 -5.42 23.24
CA GLN A 175 14.74 -6.06 23.35
C GLN A 175 13.73 -5.22 22.55
N GLY A 176 12.99 -5.91 21.66
CA GLY A 176 12.19 -5.34 20.62
C GLY A 176 11.20 -4.26 21.03
N HIS A 177 11.41 -3.12 20.49
CA HIS A 177 10.44 -2.17 19.96
C HIS A 177 11.24 -1.39 18.91
N GLY A 178 10.99 -1.67 17.61
CA GLY A 178 11.66 -0.94 16.54
C GLY A 178 11.35 0.56 16.69
N GLU A 179 12.38 1.37 16.90
CA GLU A 179 12.23 2.82 16.84
C GLU A 179 11.70 3.22 15.45
N PRO A 180 10.71 4.12 15.37
CA PRO A 180 10.22 4.63 14.10
C PRO A 180 11.37 5.29 13.32
N ALA A 181 11.38 5.13 12.00
CA ALA A 181 12.37 5.79 11.15
C ALA A 181 12.34 7.32 11.37
N PRO A 182 13.46 8.04 11.22
CA PRO A 182 13.56 9.47 11.61
C PRO A 182 12.48 10.39 11.02
N ALA A 183 12.04 10.14 9.78
CA ALA A 183 10.97 10.90 9.14
C ALA A 183 9.60 10.71 9.80
N GLU A 184 9.32 9.54 10.33
CA GLU A 184 8.06 9.16 10.96
C GLU A 184 7.96 9.69 12.39
N ALA A 185 9.08 9.68 13.12
CA ALA A 185 9.18 10.34 14.40
C ALA A 185 8.87 11.84 14.30
N LEU A 186 9.26 12.47 13.18
CA LEU A 186 8.93 13.87 12.88
C LEU A 186 7.43 14.09 12.63
N VAL A 187 6.78 13.18 11.91
CA VAL A 187 5.32 13.25 11.66
C VAL A 187 4.54 13.10 12.95
N GLU A 188 4.92 12.13 13.78
CA GLU A 188 4.31 11.91 15.09
C GLU A 188 4.53 13.09 16.06
N GLN A 189 5.76 13.63 16.13
CA GLN A 189 6.07 14.80 16.94
C GLN A 189 5.27 16.04 16.48
N ARG A 190 5.14 16.22 15.17
CA ARG A 190 4.35 17.30 14.59
C ARG A 190 2.88 17.17 14.95
N TRP A 191 2.33 15.96 14.82
CA TRP A 191 0.96 15.70 15.23
C TRP A 191 0.75 15.98 16.71
N LYS A 192 1.62 15.48 17.60
CA LYS A 192 1.56 15.75 19.03
C LYS A 192 1.52 17.26 19.34
N LYS A 193 2.39 18.03 18.67
CA LYS A 193 2.41 19.50 18.83
C LYS A 193 1.08 20.15 18.38
N GLN A 194 0.54 19.74 17.24
CA GLN A 194 -0.74 20.26 16.74
C GLN A 194 -1.89 19.88 17.66
N TRP A 195 -1.92 18.63 18.11
CA TRP A 195 -2.90 18.13 19.07
C TRP A 195 -2.85 18.87 20.41
N ASP A 196 -1.66 19.09 20.96
CA ASP A 196 -1.48 19.82 22.22
C ASP A 196 -1.92 21.27 22.12
N GLN A 197 -1.71 21.93 20.98
CA GLN A 197 -2.23 23.28 20.74
C GLN A 197 -3.76 23.29 20.64
N TRP A 198 -4.31 22.40 19.84
CA TRP A 198 -5.74 22.30 19.62
C TRP A 198 -6.50 21.88 20.89
N SER A 199 -5.96 20.99 21.69
CA SER A 199 -6.58 20.56 22.96
C SER A 199 -6.67 21.69 24.00
N ARG A 200 -5.78 22.69 23.90
CA ARG A 200 -5.83 23.90 24.76
C ARG A 200 -6.78 24.96 24.22
N ASP A 201 -6.93 25.05 22.92
CA ASP A 201 -7.79 26.02 22.25
C ASP A 201 -8.57 25.34 21.11
N ARG A 202 -9.71 24.75 21.47
CA ARG A 202 -10.60 24.04 20.54
C ARG A 202 -11.36 24.96 19.57
N SER A 203 -11.18 26.27 19.65
CA SER A 203 -11.75 27.21 18.67
C SER A 203 -11.00 27.17 17.33
N GLN A 204 -9.77 26.65 17.31
CA GLN A 204 -8.98 26.50 16.10
C GLN A 204 -9.44 25.29 15.29
N GLN A 205 -9.41 25.42 13.97
CA GLN A 205 -9.68 24.29 13.07
C GLN A 205 -8.41 23.47 12.92
N LEU A 206 -8.45 22.19 13.28
CA LEU A 206 -7.40 21.21 13.02
C LEU A 206 -7.91 20.17 12.03
N SER A 207 -7.07 19.79 11.05
CA SER A 207 -7.39 18.72 10.09
C SER A 207 -7.04 17.36 10.66
N PRO A 208 -7.90 16.33 10.55
CA PRO A 208 -7.62 14.99 11.02
C PRO A 208 -6.70 14.18 10.10
N ILE A 209 -6.38 14.68 8.90
CA ILE A 209 -5.68 13.94 7.83
C ILE A 209 -4.34 13.36 8.30
N LEU A 210 -3.57 14.12 9.08
CA LEU A 210 -2.27 13.65 9.55
C LEU A 210 -2.41 12.48 10.54
N ALA A 211 -3.45 12.50 11.38
CA ALA A 211 -3.75 11.38 12.27
C ALA A 211 -4.18 10.13 11.49
N TRP A 212 -4.99 10.28 10.42
CA TRP A 212 -5.35 9.16 9.55
C TRP A 212 -4.12 8.50 8.92
N GLN A 213 -3.17 9.29 8.44
CA GLN A 213 -1.90 8.78 7.87
C GLN A 213 -1.08 8.01 8.92
N LEU A 214 -1.01 8.52 10.16
CA LEU A 214 -0.34 7.83 11.26
C LEU A 214 -1.03 6.50 11.60
N VAL A 215 -2.36 6.48 11.61
CA VAL A 215 -3.14 5.24 11.82
C VAL A 215 -2.80 4.22 10.73
N GLU A 216 -2.82 4.60 9.45
CA GLU A 216 -2.49 3.71 8.33
C GLU A 216 -1.08 3.13 8.46
N GLN A 217 -0.08 3.98 8.70
CA GLN A 217 1.32 3.55 8.86
C GLN A 217 1.50 2.59 10.04
N LEU A 218 0.82 2.84 11.16
CA LEU A 218 0.91 1.98 12.34
C LEU A 218 0.20 0.64 12.13
N LEU A 219 -0.94 0.62 11.43
CA LEU A 219 -1.61 -0.62 11.05
C LEU A 219 -0.78 -1.45 10.06
N GLU A 220 -0.14 -0.82 9.06
CA GLU A 220 0.80 -1.49 8.15
C GLU A 220 1.98 -2.15 8.89
N ARG A 221 2.33 -1.63 10.06
CA ARG A 221 3.38 -2.19 10.95
C ARG A 221 2.87 -3.16 11.99
N HIS A 222 1.62 -3.53 11.93
CA HIS A 222 0.98 -4.38 12.94
C HIS A 222 1.07 -3.81 14.38
N GLN A 223 0.89 -2.49 14.52
CA GLN A 223 0.89 -1.76 15.79
C GLN A 223 -0.47 -1.12 16.09
N PRO A 224 -1.57 -1.88 16.15
CA PRO A 224 -2.92 -1.33 16.30
C PRO A 224 -3.13 -0.62 17.64
N ALA A 225 -2.48 -1.08 18.72
CA ALA A 225 -2.56 -0.41 20.02
C ALA A 225 -2.01 1.03 19.99
N SER A 226 -0.93 1.26 19.25
CA SER A 226 -0.39 2.62 19.05
C SER A 226 -1.28 3.45 18.13
N ALA A 227 -1.90 2.83 17.11
CA ALA A 227 -2.81 3.49 16.18
C ALA A 227 -4.09 3.98 16.86
N GLN A 228 -4.55 3.29 17.92
CA GLN A 228 -5.80 3.60 18.63
C GLN A 228 -5.84 5.03 19.15
N VAL A 229 -4.74 5.55 19.67
CA VAL A 229 -4.64 6.92 20.18
C VAL A 229 -4.90 7.94 19.07
N PHE A 230 -4.26 7.76 17.90
CA PHE A 230 -4.40 8.69 16.77
C PHE A 230 -5.79 8.60 16.13
N ALA A 231 -6.38 7.40 16.06
CA ALA A 231 -7.74 7.21 15.56
C ALA A 231 -8.78 7.93 16.47
N ALA A 232 -8.64 7.81 17.79
CA ALA A 232 -9.50 8.50 18.74
C ALA A 232 -9.36 10.04 18.66
N GLN A 233 -8.14 10.55 18.50
CA GLN A 233 -7.86 11.96 18.32
C GLN A 233 -8.48 12.51 17.02
N ALA A 234 -8.32 11.77 15.90
CA ALA A 234 -8.94 12.14 14.64
C ALA A 234 -10.46 12.20 14.73
N LEU A 235 -11.07 11.26 15.45
CA LEU A 235 -12.51 11.22 15.66
C LEU A 235 -13.01 12.42 16.48
N ASP A 236 -12.30 12.80 17.58
CA ASP A 236 -12.65 13.96 18.40
C ASP A 236 -12.61 15.26 17.58
N ILE A 237 -11.57 15.46 16.77
CA ILE A 237 -11.46 16.61 15.86
C ILE A 237 -12.62 16.62 14.86
N SER A 238 -12.91 15.50 14.21
CA SER A 238 -13.94 15.43 13.18
C SER A 238 -15.35 15.67 13.75
N ARG A 239 -15.63 15.17 14.95
CA ARG A 239 -16.88 15.46 15.67
C ARG A 239 -17.03 16.95 15.99
N GLN A 240 -15.94 17.58 16.43
CA GLN A 240 -15.97 19.02 16.69
C GLN A 240 -16.15 19.85 15.41
N LEU A 241 -15.44 19.51 14.33
CA LEU A 241 -15.60 20.17 13.03
C LEU A 241 -17.04 20.08 12.53
N THR A 242 -17.67 18.91 12.64
CA THR A 242 -19.06 18.71 12.25
C THR A 242 -20.02 19.61 13.07
N THR A 243 -19.76 19.75 14.38
CA THR A 243 -20.54 20.65 15.26
C THR A 243 -20.36 22.12 14.85
N LEU A 244 -19.13 22.55 14.57
CA LEU A 244 -18.81 23.93 14.20
C LEU A 244 -19.35 24.33 12.81
N THR A 245 -19.40 23.39 11.87
CA THR A 245 -19.76 23.65 10.47
C THR A 245 -21.22 23.34 10.15
N GLY A 246 -22.02 22.91 11.13
CA GLY A 246 -23.44 22.62 10.94
C GLY A 246 -23.70 21.47 9.97
N ASN A 247 -22.94 20.39 10.06
CA ASN A 247 -23.06 19.21 9.17
C ASN A 247 -22.75 19.49 7.69
N ALA A 248 -21.78 20.35 7.41
CA ALA A 248 -21.33 20.57 6.05
C ALA A 248 -20.86 19.24 5.41
N PRO A 249 -21.08 19.00 4.10
CA PRO A 249 -20.74 17.73 3.46
C PRO A 249 -19.29 17.28 3.67
N GLN A 250 -18.33 18.22 3.72
CA GLN A 250 -16.92 17.86 3.94
C GLN A 250 -16.67 17.38 5.37
N SER A 251 -17.26 18.05 6.40
CA SER A 251 -17.09 17.64 7.79
C SER A 251 -17.80 16.32 8.10
N LEU A 252 -18.94 16.02 7.47
CA LEU A 252 -19.57 14.70 7.54
C LEU A 252 -18.69 13.62 6.93
N ARG A 253 -18.02 13.92 5.80
CA ARG A 253 -17.06 13.00 5.16
C ARG A 253 -15.85 12.77 6.06
N ASP A 254 -15.25 13.81 6.61
CA ASP A 254 -14.11 13.70 7.53
C ASP A 254 -14.47 12.89 8.78
N LEU A 255 -15.71 13.04 9.28
CA LEU A 255 -16.21 12.25 10.40
C LEU A 255 -16.38 10.77 10.01
N SER A 256 -16.95 10.48 8.83
CA SER A 256 -17.10 9.10 8.37
C SER A 256 -15.75 8.39 8.20
N VAL A 257 -14.74 9.07 7.63
CA VAL A 257 -13.37 8.53 7.50
C VAL A 257 -12.74 8.29 8.88
N SER A 258 -12.91 9.22 9.84
CA SER A 258 -12.37 9.05 11.19
C SER A 258 -13.00 7.85 11.92
N LEU A 259 -14.30 7.62 11.73
CA LEU A 259 -15.00 6.44 12.25
C LEU A 259 -14.50 5.16 11.59
N GLU A 260 -14.24 5.16 10.28
CA GLU A 260 -13.63 4.02 9.59
C GLU A 260 -12.24 3.70 10.17
N LYS A 261 -11.40 4.70 10.46
CA LYS A 261 -10.09 4.48 11.10
C LYS A 261 -10.21 3.90 12.50
N VAL A 262 -11.20 4.33 13.29
CA VAL A 262 -11.49 3.71 14.59
C VAL A 262 -11.92 2.26 14.41
N GLY A 263 -12.82 2.00 13.46
CA GLY A 263 -13.26 0.65 13.13
C GLY A 263 -12.12 -0.26 12.66
N ASP A 264 -11.23 0.25 11.78
CA ASP A 264 -10.05 -0.49 11.29
C ASP A 264 -9.14 -0.90 12.45
N VAL A 265 -8.85 0.02 13.37
CA VAL A 265 -8.02 -0.24 14.55
C VAL A 265 -8.70 -1.24 15.50
N ALA A 266 -10.00 -1.06 15.78
CA ALA A 266 -10.74 -1.97 16.65
C ALA A 266 -10.78 -3.40 16.06
N ARG A 267 -10.94 -3.53 14.74
CA ARG A 267 -10.93 -4.81 14.03
C ARG A 267 -9.56 -5.51 14.16
N GLU A 268 -8.45 -4.79 13.98
CA GLU A 268 -7.10 -5.32 14.17
C GLU A 268 -6.79 -5.70 15.63
N LEU A 269 -7.46 -5.08 16.60
CA LEU A 269 -7.40 -5.45 18.02
C LEU A 269 -8.33 -6.61 18.38
N GLY A 270 -9.12 -7.13 17.43
CA GLY A 270 -10.13 -8.17 17.69
C GLY A 270 -11.37 -7.65 18.42
N GLN A 271 -11.55 -6.35 18.55
CA GLN A 271 -12.70 -5.69 19.17
C GLN A 271 -13.84 -5.53 18.14
N LEU A 272 -14.38 -6.65 17.66
CA LEU A 272 -15.26 -6.68 16.48
C LEU A 272 -16.58 -5.93 16.69
N GLU A 273 -17.15 -5.91 17.89
CA GLU A 273 -18.39 -5.15 18.17
C GLU A 273 -18.15 -3.63 18.21
N GLU A 274 -16.98 -3.18 18.67
CA GLU A 274 -16.57 -1.77 18.59
C GLU A 274 -16.37 -1.35 17.12
N ALA A 275 -15.68 -2.20 16.33
CA ALA A 275 -15.52 -1.98 14.89
C ALA A 275 -16.88 -1.89 14.19
N ARG A 276 -17.80 -2.81 14.49
CA ARG A 276 -19.17 -2.82 13.95
C ARG A 276 -19.91 -1.51 14.25
N SER A 277 -19.84 -1.04 15.50
CA SER A 277 -20.48 0.22 15.89
C SER A 277 -19.92 1.42 15.14
N ALA A 278 -18.60 1.52 15.01
CA ALA A 278 -17.93 2.60 14.29
C ALA A 278 -18.26 2.60 12.79
N TYR A 279 -18.24 1.43 12.15
CA TYR A 279 -18.60 1.31 10.73
C TYR A 279 -20.09 1.57 10.48
N ALA A 280 -20.99 1.19 11.39
CA ALA A 280 -22.41 1.48 11.27
C ALA A 280 -22.69 3.00 11.36
N GLU A 281 -22.00 3.72 12.27
CA GLU A 281 -22.09 5.18 12.36
C GLU A 281 -21.54 5.84 11.09
N SER A 282 -20.38 5.37 10.55
CA SER A 282 -19.84 5.84 9.27
C SER A 282 -20.82 5.62 8.12
N LEU A 283 -21.44 4.44 8.01
CA LEU A 283 -22.43 4.13 6.99
C LEU A 283 -23.64 5.07 7.03
N ALA A 284 -24.14 5.38 8.24
CA ALA A 284 -25.23 6.32 8.41
C ALA A 284 -24.88 7.73 7.88
N LEU A 285 -23.65 8.21 8.16
CA LEU A 285 -23.13 9.47 7.64
C LEU A 285 -22.97 9.46 6.12
N CYS A 286 -22.47 8.37 5.54
CA CYS A 286 -22.34 8.24 4.08
C CYS A 286 -23.73 8.23 3.39
N ARG A 287 -24.74 7.61 3.99
CA ARG A 287 -26.14 7.68 3.51
C ARG A 287 -26.69 9.11 3.60
N GLN A 288 -26.41 9.83 4.69
CA GLN A 288 -26.76 11.24 4.83
C GLN A 288 -26.05 12.10 3.77
N LEU A 289 -24.75 11.87 3.53
CA LEU A 289 -23.98 12.54 2.46
C LEU A 289 -24.61 12.33 1.09
N LYS A 290 -24.98 11.10 0.75
CA LYS A 290 -25.67 10.79 -0.50
C LYS A 290 -26.99 11.57 -0.62
N THR A 291 -27.77 11.69 0.47
CA THR A 291 -29.01 12.46 0.48
C THR A 291 -28.76 13.95 0.22
N LEU A 292 -27.69 14.52 0.79
CA LEU A 292 -27.35 15.93 0.66
C LEU A 292 -26.74 16.28 -0.72
N THR A 293 -25.97 15.37 -1.31
CA THR A 293 -25.17 15.65 -2.51
C THR A 293 -25.70 14.94 -3.77
N GLY A 294 -26.77 14.14 -3.62
CA GLY A 294 -27.29 13.29 -4.69
C GLY A 294 -26.31 12.17 -5.06
N ASP A 295 -26.40 11.72 -6.31
CA ASP A 295 -25.53 10.68 -6.85
C ASP A 295 -24.14 11.21 -7.28
N ALA A 296 -23.58 12.15 -6.52
CA ALA A 296 -22.23 12.62 -6.76
C ALA A 296 -21.23 11.45 -6.68
N PRO A 297 -20.33 11.27 -7.67
CA PRO A 297 -19.44 10.11 -7.71
C PRO A 297 -18.62 9.88 -6.43
N GLN A 298 -18.23 10.98 -5.76
CA GLN A 298 -17.49 10.86 -4.51
C GLN A 298 -18.36 10.30 -3.37
N SER A 299 -19.61 10.76 -3.22
CA SER A 299 -20.53 10.29 -2.17
C SER A 299 -20.97 8.84 -2.38
N LEU A 300 -21.13 8.42 -3.63
CA LEU A 300 -21.36 7.02 -3.98
C LEU A 300 -20.15 6.15 -3.62
N ARG A 301 -18.94 6.65 -3.88
CA ARG A 301 -17.71 5.93 -3.51
C ARG A 301 -17.57 5.80 -2.00
N ASP A 302 -17.75 6.89 -1.25
CA ASP A 302 -17.72 6.88 0.21
C ASP A 302 -18.72 5.86 0.77
N LEU A 303 -19.93 5.81 0.23
CA LEU A 303 -20.96 4.85 0.62
C LEU A 303 -20.57 3.41 0.30
N SER A 304 -20.01 3.14 -0.89
CA SER A 304 -19.54 1.81 -1.28
C SER A 304 -18.42 1.31 -0.37
N VAL A 305 -17.47 2.18 -0.02
CA VAL A 305 -16.37 1.85 0.92
C VAL A 305 -16.93 1.52 2.30
N SER A 306 -17.83 2.35 2.84
CA SER A 306 -18.42 2.14 4.15
C SER A 306 -19.25 0.85 4.21
N LEU A 307 -20.00 0.51 3.15
CA LEU A 307 -20.70 -0.77 3.02
C LEU A 307 -19.75 -1.97 3.02
N ASN A 308 -18.61 -1.86 2.34
CA ASN A 308 -17.59 -2.90 2.37
C ASN A 308 -17.04 -3.11 3.78
N LYS A 309 -16.78 -2.04 4.55
CA LYS A 309 -16.33 -2.12 5.94
C LYS A 309 -17.36 -2.80 6.86
N VAL A 310 -18.64 -2.48 6.69
CA VAL A 310 -19.73 -3.15 7.42
C VAL A 310 -19.78 -4.63 7.03
N GLY A 311 -19.68 -4.96 5.75
CA GLY A 311 -19.61 -6.34 5.27
C GLY A 311 -18.41 -7.11 5.83
N ASP A 312 -17.25 -6.47 5.88
CA ASP A 312 -16.02 -7.08 6.41
C ASP A 312 -16.18 -7.46 7.90
N VAL A 313 -16.68 -6.54 8.74
CA VAL A 313 -16.84 -6.85 10.17
C VAL A 313 -17.98 -7.85 10.43
N ALA A 314 -19.06 -7.79 9.65
CA ALA A 314 -20.13 -8.78 9.73
C ALA A 314 -19.61 -10.19 9.39
N ARG A 315 -18.76 -10.30 8.37
CA ARG A 315 -18.09 -11.54 7.98
C ARG A 315 -17.17 -12.06 9.08
N ASP A 316 -16.36 -11.19 9.71
CA ASP A 316 -15.49 -11.54 10.83
C ASP A 316 -16.27 -12.01 12.07
N LEU A 317 -17.50 -11.49 12.27
CA LEU A 317 -18.45 -11.94 13.30
C LEU A 317 -19.22 -13.23 12.91
N GLY A 318 -18.99 -13.78 11.71
CA GLY A 318 -19.73 -14.92 11.20
C GLY A 318 -21.16 -14.62 10.75
N GLN A 319 -21.54 -13.33 10.66
CA GLN A 319 -22.87 -12.88 10.22
C GLN A 319 -22.91 -12.78 8.69
N LEU A 320 -22.80 -13.93 8.02
CA LEU A 320 -22.56 -14.00 6.58
C LEU A 320 -23.68 -13.41 5.72
N GLU A 321 -24.94 -13.50 6.14
CA GLU A 321 -26.07 -12.93 5.41
C GLU A 321 -26.09 -11.38 5.52
N GLU A 322 -25.69 -10.80 6.67
CA GLU A 322 -25.51 -9.36 6.83
C GLU A 322 -24.37 -8.88 5.92
N ALA A 323 -23.23 -9.59 5.93
CA ALA A 323 -22.10 -9.32 5.04
C ALA A 323 -22.51 -9.37 3.56
N ARG A 324 -23.27 -10.40 3.16
CA ARG A 324 -23.79 -10.55 1.80
C ARG A 324 -24.64 -9.36 1.38
N SER A 325 -25.55 -8.92 2.25
CA SER A 325 -26.42 -7.77 1.96
C SER A 325 -25.61 -6.48 1.77
N ALA A 326 -24.65 -6.22 2.65
CA ALA A 326 -23.79 -5.03 2.56
C ALA A 326 -22.93 -5.04 1.28
N TYR A 327 -22.31 -6.17 0.94
CA TYR A 327 -21.50 -6.29 -0.27
C TYR A 327 -22.34 -6.23 -1.55
N ALA A 328 -23.56 -6.76 -1.56
CA ALA A 328 -24.48 -6.65 -2.71
C ALA A 328 -24.88 -5.18 -2.97
N GLU A 329 -25.21 -4.41 -1.91
CA GLU A 329 -25.49 -2.97 -2.01
C GLU A 329 -24.23 -2.21 -2.52
N SER A 330 -23.04 -2.53 -2.00
CA SER A 330 -21.77 -1.94 -2.47
C SER A 330 -21.50 -2.24 -3.94
N LEU A 331 -21.77 -3.47 -4.40
CA LEU A 331 -21.61 -3.87 -5.80
C LEU A 331 -22.52 -3.07 -6.73
N GLU A 332 -23.79 -2.88 -6.36
CA GLU A 332 -24.75 -2.09 -7.14
C GLU A 332 -24.30 -0.63 -7.27
N ILE A 333 -23.83 -0.04 -6.16
CA ILE A 333 -23.27 1.32 -6.18
C ILE A 333 -22.02 1.39 -7.06
N SER A 334 -21.15 0.39 -7.02
CA SER A 334 -19.95 0.35 -7.86
C SER A 334 -20.29 0.22 -9.35
N ARG A 335 -21.36 -0.50 -9.71
CA ARG A 335 -21.91 -0.55 -11.08
C ARG A 335 -22.48 0.80 -11.50
N GLN A 336 -23.22 1.47 -10.60
CA GLN A 336 -23.72 2.84 -10.84
C GLN A 336 -22.56 3.82 -11.05
N LEU A 337 -21.51 3.76 -10.22
CA LEU A 337 -20.30 4.59 -10.38
C LEU A 337 -19.64 4.38 -11.74
N LYS A 338 -19.49 3.13 -12.17
CA LYS A 338 -18.94 2.81 -13.50
C LYS A 338 -19.80 3.42 -14.62
N THR A 339 -21.12 3.37 -14.49
CA THR A 339 -22.04 3.97 -15.47
C THR A 339 -21.89 5.48 -15.55
N LEU A 340 -21.75 6.16 -14.39
CA LEU A 340 -21.62 7.62 -14.30
C LEU A 340 -20.24 8.14 -14.73
N THR A 341 -19.17 7.40 -14.42
CA THR A 341 -17.78 7.88 -14.63
C THR A 341 -17.07 7.20 -15.80
N GLY A 342 -17.72 6.23 -16.44
CA GLY A 342 -17.14 5.40 -17.50
C GLY A 342 -16.10 4.40 -16.97
N ASP A 343 -15.39 3.76 -17.90
CA ASP A 343 -14.33 2.78 -17.61
C ASP A 343 -13.03 3.46 -17.12
N THR A 344 -13.15 4.33 -16.13
CA THR A 344 -11.97 4.92 -15.51
C THR A 344 -11.23 3.86 -14.68
N PRO A 345 -9.88 3.91 -14.53
CA PRO A 345 -9.17 2.97 -13.69
C PRO A 345 -9.68 2.92 -12.25
N GLN A 346 -10.23 4.02 -11.74
CA GLN A 346 -10.77 4.06 -10.39
C GLN A 346 -12.11 3.32 -10.32
N SER A 347 -13.06 3.58 -11.23
CA SER A 347 -14.37 2.89 -11.23
C SER A 347 -14.24 1.39 -11.49
N LEU A 348 -13.31 0.99 -12.35
CA LEU A 348 -13.00 -0.42 -12.57
C LEU A 348 -12.38 -1.08 -11.33
N ARG A 349 -11.51 -0.35 -10.62
CA ARG A 349 -10.93 -0.86 -9.37
C ARG A 349 -12.01 -1.02 -8.29
N ASP A 350 -12.84 -0.02 -8.09
CA ASP A 350 -13.94 -0.06 -7.12
C ASP A 350 -14.87 -1.24 -7.39
N LEU A 351 -15.29 -1.43 -8.65
CA LEU A 351 -16.14 -2.54 -9.07
C LEU A 351 -15.50 -3.91 -8.83
N SER A 352 -14.21 -4.07 -9.17
CA SER A 352 -13.51 -5.35 -8.96
C SER A 352 -13.34 -5.70 -7.49
N VAL A 353 -13.20 -4.70 -6.60
CA VAL A 353 -13.16 -4.92 -5.14
C VAL A 353 -14.52 -5.40 -4.64
N SER A 354 -15.62 -4.72 -5.03
CA SER A 354 -16.98 -5.12 -4.64
C SER A 354 -17.33 -6.54 -5.13
N LEU A 355 -16.95 -6.89 -6.37
CA LEU A 355 -17.12 -8.26 -6.89
C LEU A 355 -16.32 -9.30 -6.10
N ASN A 356 -15.08 -8.99 -5.72
CA ASN A 356 -14.29 -9.89 -4.88
C ASN A 356 -14.94 -10.11 -3.49
N ASN A 357 -15.53 -9.08 -2.91
CA ASN A 357 -16.20 -9.18 -1.62
C ASN A 357 -17.48 -10.03 -1.71
N VAL A 358 -18.28 -9.83 -2.76
CA VAL A 358 -19.43 -10.72 -3.04
C VAL A 358 -18.96 -12.17 -3.25
N GLY A 359 -17.91 -12.38 -4.03
CA GLY A 359 -17.33 -13.71 -4.22
C GLY A 359 -16.81 -14.33 -2.92
N ASN A 360 -16.18 -13.54 -2.04
CA ASN A 360 -15.68 -14.02 -0.75
C ASN A 360 -16.84 -14.54 0.13
N VAL A 361 -17.91 -13.73 0.31
CA VAL A 361 -19.04 -14.12 1.18
C VAL A 361 -19.85 -15.25 0.56
N ALA A 362 -20.00 -15.30 -0.76
CA ALA A 362 -20.64 -16.42 -1.45
C ALA A 362 -19.87 -17.75 -1.22
N ARG A 363 -18.52 -17.68 -1.28
CA ARG A 363 -17.66 -18.83 -0.98
C ARG A 363 -17.80 -19.27 0.49
N ASP A 364 -17.83 -18.35 1.43
CA ASP A 364 -18.00 -18.63 2.87
C ASP A 364 -19.39 -19.25 3.16
N LEU A 365 -20.42 -18.89 2.37
CA LEU A 365 -21.76 -19.48 2.40
C LEU A 365 -21.85 -20.84 1.65
N GLY A 366 -20.76 -21.31 1.04
CA GLY A 366 -20.76 -22.52 0.21
C GLY A 366 -21.41 -22.35 -1.16
N GLN A 367 -21.76 -21.13 -1.57
CA GLN A 367 -22.37 -20.81 -2.87
C GLN A 367 -21.27 -20.67 -3.95
N LEU A 368 -20.58 -21.77 -4.24
CA LEU A 368 -19.34 -21.77 -5.02
C LEU A 368 -19.51 -21.28 -6.46
N GLU A 369 -20.65 -21.54 -7.11
CA GLU A 369 -20.90 -21.05 -8.47
C GLU A 369 -21.15 -19.52 -8.51
N GLU A 370 -21.82 -18.96 -7.50
CA GLU A 370 -21.96 -17.51 -7.33
C GLU A 370 -20.58 -16.87 -7.11
N ALA A 371 -19.76 -17.46 -6.23
CA ALA A 371 -18.40 -17.02 -5.99
C ALA A 371 -17.54 -17.06 -7.26
N ARG A 372 -17.63 -18.15 -8.04
CA ARG A 372 -16.95 -18.31 -9.33
C ARG A 372 -17.32 -17.21 -10.31
N SER A 373 -18.62 -16.95 -10.46
CA SER A 373 -19.11 -15.91 -11.36
C SER A 373 -18.57 -14.51 -10.98
N ALA A 374 -18.64 -14.16 -9.70
CA ALA A 374 -18.14 -12.87 -9.19
C ALA A 374 -16.61 -12.71 -9.36
N TYR A 375 -15.83 -13.76 -9.06
CA TYR A 375 -14.38 -13.71 -9.25
C TYR A 375 -13.98 -13.68 -10.72
N ALA A 376 -14.71 -14.37 -11.61
CA ALA A 376 -14.45 -14.33 -13.05
C ALA A 376 -14.70 -12.93 -13.64
N GLU A 377 -15.80 -12.26 -13.25
CA GLU A 377 -16.07 -10.87 -13.65
C GLU A 377 -14.99 -9.93 -13.10
N SER A 378 -14.60 -10.07 -11.82
CA SER A 378 -13.50 -9.30 -11.22
C SER A 378 -12.18 -9.49 -11.97
N LEU A 379 -11.82 -10.73 -12.32
CA LEU A 379 -10.60 -11.05 -13.09
C LEU A 379 -10.62 -10.37 -14.47
N GLN A 380 -11.75 -10.41 -15.17
CA GLN A 380 -11.88 -9.74 -16.46
C GLN A 380 -11.64 -8.22 -16.33
N ILE A 381 -12.20 -7.59 -15.30
CA ILE A 381 -11.99 -6.15 -15.02
C ILE A 381 -10.52 -5.88 -14.68
N ARG A 382 -9.84 -6.75 -13.91
CA ARG A 382 -8.41 -6.59 -13.59
C ARG A 382 -7.53 -6.74 -14.83
N ARG A 383 -7.88 -7.63 -15.78
CA ARG A 383 -7.21 -7.71 -17.09
C ARG A 383 -7.39 -6.43 -17.90
N GLN A 384 -8.61 -5.86 -17.91
CA GLN A 384 -8.88 -4.56 -18.53
C GLN A 384 -8.07 -3.43 -17.86
N LEU A 385 -8.01 -3.40 -16.54
CA LEU A 385 -7.18 -2.44 -15.79
C LEU A 385 -5.71 -2.55 -16.16
N LYS A 386 -5.15 -3.77 -16.24
CA LYS A 386 -3.76 -3.97 -16.69
C LYS A 386 -3.53 -3.41 -18.09
N THR A 387 -4.47 -3.59 -19.01
CA THR A 387 -4.37 -3.00 -20.36
C THR A 387 -4.34 -1.47 -20.34
N LEU A 388 -5.13 -0.84 -19.45
CA LEU A 388 -5.19 0.62 -19.31
C LEU A 388 -3.99 1.23 -18.56
N THR A 389 -3.44 0.51 -17.57
CA THR A 389 -2.41 1.03 -16.66
C THR A 389 -1.02 0.47 -16.93
N GLY A 390 -0.91 -0.48 -17.85
CA GLY A 390 0.34 -1.19 -18.13
C GLY A 390 0.76 -2.14 -16.99
N ASP A 391 2.04 -2.50 -17.00
CA ASP A 391 2.65 -3.40 -16.00
C ASP A 391 3.03 -2.65 -14.70
N ALA A 392 2.16 -1.76 -14.23
CA ALA A 392 2.35 -1.13 -12.93
C ALA A 392 2.33 -2.20 -11.82
N PRO A 393 3.26 -2.17 -10.85
CA PRO A 393 3.36 -3.21 -9.81
C PRO A 393 2.04 -3.47 -9.08
N GLN A 394 1.26 -2.41 -8.80
CA GLN A 394 -0.04 -2.56 -8.15
C GLN A 394 -1.05 -3.30 -9.04
N SER A 395 -1.10 -2.99 -10.34
CA SER A 395 -2.02 -3.65 -11.29
C SER A 395 -1.69 -5.14 -11.47
N LEU A 396 -0.41 -5.48 -11.51
CA LEU A 396 0.06 -6.86 -11.55
C LEU A 396 -0.30 -7.62 -10.26
N ARG A 397 -0.09 -6.99 -9.10
CA ARG A 397 -0.47 -7.59 -7.81
C ARG A 397 -1.96 -7.84 -7.73
N ASP A 398 -2.78 -6.86 -8.07
CA ASP A 398 -4.23 -6.98 -8.07
C ASP A 398 -4.71 -8.10 -9.00
N LEU A 399 -4.07 -8.26 -10.17
CA LEU A 399 -4.37 -9.32 -11.11
C LEU A 399 -3.99 -10.70 -10.55
N SER A 400 -2.81 -10.84 -9.94
CA SER A 400 -2.36 -12.07 -9.28
C SER A 400 -3.32 -12.50 -8.16
N VAL A 401 -3.79 -11.54 -7.33
CA VAL A 401 -4.78 -11.82 -6.27
C VAL A 401 -6.10 -12.31 -6.86
N SER A 402 -6.59 -11.71 -7.95
CA SER A 402 -7.84 -12.15 -8.61
C SER A 402 -7.70 -13.55 -9.23
N LEU A 403 -6.55 -13.87 -9.82
CA LEU A 403 -6.25 -15.21 -10.33
C LEU A 403 -6.23 -16.26 -9.20
N ASN A 404 -5.63 -15.93 -8.05
CA ASN A 404 -5.64 -16.82 -6.89
C ASN A 404 -7.08 -17.07 -6.39
N LYS A 405 -7.95 -16.05 -6.40
CA LYS A 405 -9.37 -16.25 -6.01
C LYS A 405 -10.12 -17.17 -6.97
N VAL A 406 -9.91 -17.00 -8.28
CA VAL A 406 -10.47 -17.91 -9.31
C VAL A 406 -9.93 -19.32 -9.11
N GLY A 407 -8.62 -19.47 -8.90
CA GLY A 407 -8.01 -20.78 -8.60
C GLY A 407 -8.58 -21.42 -7.34
N ASN A 408 -8.75 -20.64 -6.27
CA ASN A 408 -9.30 -21.15 -5.01
C ASN A 408 -10.73 -21.70 -5.19
N VAL A 409 -11.62 -20.95 -5.86
CA VAL A 409 -13.02 -21.42 -6.05
C VAL A 409 -13.08 -22.59 -7.03
N ALA A 410 -12.22 -22.64 -8.06
CA ALA A 410 -12.12 -23.79 -8.96
C ALA A 410 -11.67 -25.04 -8.20
N ARG A 411 -10.70 -24.90 -7.28
CA ARG A 411 -10.26 -26.00 -6.40
C ARG A 411 -11.38 -26.47 -5.47
N ASP A 412 -12.12 -25.54 -4.86
CA ASP A 412 -13.27 -25.87 -3.99
C ASP A 412 -14.39 -26.60 -4.77
N LEU A 413 -14.52 -26.34 -6.07
CA LEU A 413 -15.42 -27.04 -7.00
C LEU A 413 -14.86 -28.38 -7.53
N GLY A 414 -13.63 -28.76 -7.15
CA GLY A 414 -12.95 -29.94 -7.67
C GLY A 414 -12.42 -29.79 -9.10
N GLN A 415 -12.43 -28.59 -9.67
CA GLN A 415 -11.96 -28.28 -11.03
C GLN A 415 -10.46 -28.02 -11.00
N LEU A 416 -9.66 -29.05 -10.67
CA LEU A 416 -8.25 -28.91 -10.35
C LEU A 416 -7.40 -28.38 -11.52
N GLU A 417 -7.71 -28.73 -12.78
CA GLU A 417 -6.99 -28.23 -13.94
C GLU A 417 -7.26 -26.72 -14.21
N GLU A 418 -8.49 -26.25 -13.96
CA GLU A 418 -8.81 -24.82 -14.01
C GLU A 418 -8.05 -24.08 -12.89
N ALA A 419 -8.03 -24.63 -11.68
CA ALA A 419 -7.27 -24.08 -10.56
C ALA A 419 -5.77 -24.00 -10.88
N ARG A 420 -5.22 -25.07 -11.44
CA ARG A 420 -3.80 -25.13 -11.88
C ARG A 420 -3.46 -24.03 -12.88
N SER A 421 -4.31 -23.85 -13.90
CA SER A 421 -4.11 -22.81 -14.91
C SER A 421 -4.10 -21.41 -14.30
N ALA A 422 -5.05 -21.10 -13.41
CA ALA A 422 -5.15 -19.81 -12.73
C ALA A 422 -3.94 -19.54 -11.82
N TYR A 423 -3.52 -20.55 -11.04
CA TYR A 423 -2.35 -20.41 -10.16
C TYR A 423 -1.02 -20.31 -10.94
N ALA A 424 -0.87 -21.00 -12.08
CA ALA A 424 0.29 -20.88 -12.93
C ALA A 424 0.43 -19.46 -13.53
N GLU A 425 -0.68 -18.86 -14.00
CA GLU A 425 -0.70 -17.47 -14.47
C GLU A 425 -0.37 -16.50 -13.31
N SER A 426 -0.94 -16.71 -12.10
CA SER A 426 -0.62 -15.93 -10.91
C SER A 426 0.86 -16.00 -10.55
N LEU A 427 1.45 -17.19 -10.57
CA LEU A 427 2.88 -17.41 -10.31
C LEU A 427 3.77 -16.65 -11.32
N GLN A 428 3.41 -16.70 -12.60
CA GLN A 428 4.15 -15.97 -13.63
C GLN A 428 4.14 -14.45 -13.36
N ILE A 429 2.97 -13.90 -12.95
CA ILE A 429 2.83 -12.48 -12.60
C ILE A 429 3.64 -12.15 -11.34
N SER A 430 3.64 -13.02 -10.33
CA SER A 430 4.39 -12.81 -9.09
C SER A 430 5.92 -12.83 -9.35
N ARG A 431 6.39 -13.68 -10.27
CA ARG A 431 7.79 -13.66 -10.75
C ARG A 431 8.13 -12.37 -11.50
N GLN A 432 7.20 -11.88 -12.34
CA GLN A 432 7.35 -10.57 -13.01
C GLN A 432 7.40 -9.43 -11.99
N LEU A 433 6.55 -9.44 -10.96
CA LEU A 433 6.57 -8.47 -9.87
C LEU A 433 7.90 -8.45 -9.15
N LYS A 434 8.44 -9.62 -8.77
CA LYS A 434 9.77 -9.73 -8.16
C LYS A 434 10.87 -9.13 -9.05
N THR A 435 10.80 -9.37 -10.36
CA THR A 435 11.75 -8.78 -11.32
C THR A 435 11.68 -7.26 -11.37
N LEU A 436 10.47 -6.69 -11.29
CA LEU A 436 10.24 -5.24 -11.36
C LEU A 436 10.59 -4.51 -10.05
N THR A 437 10.34 -5.13 -8.90
CA THR A 437 10.44 -4.50 -7.58
C THR A 437 11.67 -4.96 -6.79
N GLY A 438 12.40 -5.94 -7.30
CA GLY A 438 13.50 -6.59 -6.58
C GLY A 438 12.99 -7.46 -5.43
N ASP A 439 13.83 -7.64 -4.42
CA ASP A 439 13.51 -8.42 -3.22
C ASP A 439 12.70 -7.62 -2.19
N ALA A 440 11.75 -6.82 -2.66
CA ALA A 440 10.83 -6.13 -1.77
C ALA A 440 10.02 -7.16 -0.94
N PRO A 441 9.88 -6.98 0.39
CA PRO A 441 9.22 -7.97 1.25
C PRO A 441 7.83 -8.39 0.77
N GLN A 442 7.05 -7.43 0.25
CA GLN A 442 5.72 -7.73 -0.28
C GLN A 442 5.77 -8.62 -1.54
N SER A 443 6.70 -8.38 -2.45
CA SER A 443 6.84 -9.18 -3.69
C SER A 443 7.35 -10.60 -3.41
N LEU A 444 8.21 -10.75 -2.40
CA LEU A 444 8.63 -12.07 -1.92
C LEU A 444 7.45 -12.82 -1.30
N ARG A 445 6.62 -12.13 -0.50
CA ARG A 445 5.40 -12.72 0.07
C ARG A 445 4.41 -13.13 -1.00
N ASP A 446 4.12 -12.26 -1.98
CA ASP A 446 3.21 -12.55 -3.10
C ASP A 446 3.68 -13.79 -3.90
N LEU A 447 4.99 -13.89 -4.15
CA LEU A 447 5.59 -15.03 -4.85
C LEU A 447 5.49 -16.33 -4.03
N SER A 448 5.77 -16.29 -2.73
CA SER A 448 5.67 -17.48 -1.87
C SER A 448 4.23 -18.01 -1.79
N VAL A 449 3.23 -17.13 -1.73
CA VAL A 449 1.81 -17.53 -1.75
C VAL A 449 1.43 -18.16 -3.09
N SER A 450 1.89 -17.60 -4.23
CA SER A 450 1.61 -18.17 -5.54
C SER A 450 2.24 -19.55 -5.72
N LEU A 451 3.46 -19.76 -5.21
CA LEU A 451 4.13 -21.06 -5.19
C LEU A 451 3.39 -22.08 -4.31
N ASP A 452 2.93 -21.67 -3.14
CA ASP A 452 2.13 -22.54 -2.26
C ASP A 452 0.85 -23.01 -2.96
N ASN A 453 0.15 -22.13 -3.66
CA ASN A 453 -1.07 -22.48 -4.39
C ASN A 453 -0.82 -23.46 -5.53
N VAL A 454 0.30 -23.27 -6.27
CA VAL A 454 0.74 -24.23 -7.31
C VAL A 454 1.07 -25.59 -6.67
N GLY A 455 1.78 -25.59 -5.55
CA GLY A 455 2.11 -26.81 -4.80
C GLY A 455 0.87 -27.52 -4.28
N ASP A 456 -0.11 -26.78 -3.74
CA ASP A 456 -1.35 -27.34 -3.24
C ASP A 456 -2.13 -28.09 -4.34
N VAL A 457 -2.34 -27.45 -5.51
CA VAL A 457 -3.08 -28.08 -6.60
C VAL A 457 -2.30 -29.23 -7.25
N ALA A 458 -0.97 -29.11 -7.37
CA ALA A 458 -0.14 -30.20 -7.87
C ALA A 458 -0.23 -31.44 -6.95
N ARG A 459 -0.23 -31.24 -5.62
CA ARG A 459 -0.39 -32.31 -4.64
C ARG A 459 -1.76 -32.98 -4.76
N GLU A 460 -2.84 -32.20 -4.91
CA GLU A 460 -4.20 -32.72 -5.12
C GLU A 460 -4.35 -33.51 -6.44
N LEU A 461 -3.57 -33.14 -7.47
CA LEU A 461 -3.47 -33.87 -8.74
C LEU A 461 -2.55 -35.10 -8.67
N GLY A 462 -1.94 -35.39 -7.51
CA GLY A 462 -0.97 -36.47 -7.35
C GLY A 462 0.42 -36.19 -7.97
N GLN A 463 0.69 -34.98 -8.41
CA GLN A 463 1.96 -34.54 -9.00
C GLN A 463 2.95 -34.15 -7.90
N LEU A 464 3.34 -35.13 -7.06
CA LEU A 464 4.05 -34.90 -5.81
C LEU A 464 5.42 -34.23 -5.98
N GLU A 465 6.16 -34.53 -7.06
CA GLU A 465 7.46 -33.90 -7.32
C GLU A 465 7.32 -32.43 -7.75
N GLU A 466 6.27 -32.07 -8.51
CA GLU A 466 5.94 -30.68 -8.83
C GLU A 466 5.56 -29.92 -7.55
N ALA A 467 4.73 -30.51 -6.70
CA ALA A 467 4.36 -29.94 -5.40
C ALA A 467 5.58 -29.73 -4.51
N ARG A 468 6.49 -30.72 -4.44
CA ARG A 468 7.74 -30.63 -3.68
C ARG A 468 8.60 -29.46 -4.15
N SER A 469 8.78 -29.34 -5.47
CA SER A 469 9.58 -28.25 -6.07
C SER A 469 9.00 -26.87 -5.72
N ALA A 470 7.68 -26.71 -5.84
CA ALA A 470 7.00 -25.45 -5.55
C ALA A 470 7.10 -25.08 -4.05
N TYR A 471 6.87 -26.03 -3.15
CA TYR A 471 6.98 -25.78 -1.71
C TYR A 471 8.42 -25.52 -1.27
N ALA A 472 9.41 -26.18 -1.85
CA ALA A 472 10.82 -25.92 -1.56
C ALA A 472 11.24 -24.50 -1.97
N GLU A 473 10.82 -24.05 -3.17
CA GLU A 473 11.06 -22.67 -3.61
C GLU A 473 10.35 -21.66 -2.70
N SER A 474 9.09 -21.93 -2.31
CA SER A 474 8.34 -21.09 -1.36
C SER A 474 9.04 -21.00 -0.01
N LEU A 475 9.51 -22.11 0.54
CA LEU A 475 10.23 -22.17 1.82
C LEU A 475 11.50 -21.32 1.77
N GLU A 476 12.30 -21.43 0.70
CA GLU A 476 13.52 -20.64 0.54
C GLU A 476 13.24 -19.14 0.48
N ILE A 477 12.19 -18.73 -0.24
CA ILE A 477 11.75 -17.33 -0.30
C ILE A 477 11.31 -16.83 1.09
N ARG A 478 10.61 -17.65 1.89
CA ARG A 478 10.21 -17.27 3.25
C ARG A 478 11.39 -17.21 4.22
N ARG A 479 12.41 -18.06 4.04
CA ARG A 479 13.69 -17.95 4.74
C ARG A 479 14.39 -16.62 4.40
N GLN A 480 14.44 -16.27 3.11
CA GLN A 480 14.97 -14.99 2.64
C GLN A 480 14.16 -13.81 3.24
N LEU A 481 12.83 -13.89 3.22
CA LEU A 481 11.96 -12.85 3.80
C LEU A 481 12.25 -12.65 5.29
N ARG A 482 12.43 -13.73 6.04
CA ARG A 482 12.80 -13.67 7.47
C ARG A 482 14.14 -12.97 7.70
N THR A 483 15.12 -13.11 6.81
CA THR A 483 16.40 -12.38 6.96
C THR A 483 16.24 -10.87 6.85
N VAL A 484 15.23 -10.40 6.11
CA VAL A 484 14.94 -8.99 5.88
C VAL A 484 14.01 -8.43 6.97
N THR A 485 13.01 -9.20 7.41
CA THR A 485 11.97 -8.76 8.35
C THR A 485 12.22 -9.17 9.80
N GLY A 486 13.25 -9.99 10.03
CA GLY A 486 13.55 -10.55 11.34
C GLY A 486 12.54 -11.59 11.80
N ASP A 487 12.54 -11.88 13.10
CA ASP A 487 11.62 -12.81 13.77
C ASP A 487 10.26 -12.17 14.08
N ALA A 488 9.72 -11.36 13.14
CA ALA A 488 8.37 -10.84 13.27
C ALA A 488 7.35 -12.02 13.35
N PRO A 489 6.29 -11.90 14.17
CA PRO A 489 5.29 -12.97 14.33
C PRO A 489 4.76 -13.52 13.01
N GLN A 490 4.48 -12.65 12.04
CA GLN A 490 4.01 -13.06 10.72
C GLN A 490 5.07 -13.89 9.96
N SER A 491 6.34 -13.50 10.03
CA SER A 491 7.43 -14.24 9.35
C SER A 491 7.63 -15.63 9.94
N LEU A 492 7.52 -15.79 11.26
CA LEU A 492 7.58 -17.08 11.94
C LEU A 492 6.37 -17.96 11.58
N ARG A 493 5.17 -17.38 11.53
CA ARG A 493 3.94 -18.06 11.12
C ARG A 493 4.05 -18.55 9.67
N ASP A 494 4.40 -17.68 8.73
CA ASP A 494 4.52 -18.00 7.31
C ASP A 494 5.56 -19.13 7.08
N LEU A 495 6.70 -19.07 7.77
CA LEU A 495 7.75 -20.07 7.68
C LEU A 495 7.30 -21.42 8.24
N SER A 496 6.60 -21.43 9.39
CA SER A 496 6.09 -22.67 9.99
C SER A 496 5.05 -23.37 9.09
N VAL A 497 4.19 -22.60 8.41
CA VAL A 497 3.23 -23.13 7.43
C VAL A 497 3.95 -23.75 6.22
N SER A 498 4.97 -23.08 5.65
CA SER A 498 5.75 -23.65 4.55
C SER A 498 6.45 -24.95 4.93
N LEU A 499 7.06 -24.99 6.11
CA LEU A 499 7.70 -26.21 6.62
C LEU A 499 6.67 -27.35 6.79
N GLY A 500 5.46 -27.04 7.26
CA GLY A 500 4.35 -27.99 7.31
C GLY A 500 4.02 -28.58 5.95
N LYS A 501 3.92 -27.74 4.91
CA LYS A 501 3.65 -28.18 3.51
C LYS A 501 4.79 -29.03 2.93
N VAL A 502 6.04 -28.64 3.16
CA VAL A 502 7.22 -29.46 2.78
C VAL A 502 7.19 -30.80 3.49
N GLY A 503 6.90 -30.83 4.79
CA GLY A 503 6.75 -32.08 5.53
C GLY A 503 5.63 -32.96 5.01
N ASP A 504 4.47 -32.39 4.66
CA ASP A 504 3.34 -33.13 4.11
C ASP A 504 3.68 -33.80 2.77
N VAL A 505 4.32 -33.07 1.82
CA VAL A 505 4.67 -33.65 0.52
C VAL A 505 5.81 -34.67 0.64
N ALA A 506 6.79 -34.45 1.54
CA ALA A 506 7.84 -35.42 1.82
C ALA A 506 7.26 -36.72 2.39
N ARG A 507 6.28 -36.63 3.31
CA ARG A 507 5.56 -37.81 3.81
C ARG A 507 4.80 -38.54 2.68
N ASP A 508 4.11 -37.81 1.83
CA ASP A 508 3.34 -38.37 0.70
C ASP A 508 4.26 -39.07 -0.31
N LEU A 509 5.53 -38.65 -0.41
CA LEU A 509 6.60 -39.27 -1.20
C LEU A 509 7.31 -40.43 -0.48
N GLY A 510 6.95 -40.74 0.78
CA GLY A 510 7.62 -41.75 1.60
C GLY A 510 8.98 -41.33 2.17
N GLN A 511 9.33 -40.05 2.08
CA GLN A 511 10.59 -39.49 2.58
C GLN A 511 10.46 -39.10 4.07
N LEU A 512 10.30 -40.11 4.94
CA LEU A 512 9.89 -39.93 6.32
C LEU A 512 10.88 -39.10 7.15
N GLU A 513 12.19 -39.22 6.92
CA GLU A 513 13.20 -38.42 7.65
C GLU A 513 13.17 -36.95 7.26
N GLU A 514 12.94 -36.61 5.98
CA GLU A 514 12.74 -35.24 5.51
C GLU A 514 11.48 -34.65 6.11
N ALA A 515 10.38 -35.41 6.11
CA ALA A 515 9.11 -35.00 6.71
C ALA A 515 9.26 -34.74 8.22
N ARG A 516 9.95 -35.61 8.94
CA ARG A 516 10.21 -35.48 10.37
C ARG A 516 11.02 -34.22 10.69
N THR A 517 12.04 -33.95 9.90
CA THR A 517 12.87 -32.75 10.05
C THR A 517 12.06 -31.48 9.83
N ALA A 518 11.26 -31.42 8.76
CA ALA A 518 10.43 -30.27 8.42
C ALA A 518 9.35 -29.99 9.48
N PHE A 519 8.63 -31.03 9.94
CA PHE A 519 7.63 -30.87 10.99
C PHE A 519 8.25 -30.50 12.34
N GLY A 520 9.46 -31.00 12.67
CA GLY A 520 10.21 -30.63 13.88
C GLY A 520 10.59 -29.15 13.88
N GLU A 521 11.16 -28.64 12.77
CA GLU A 521 11.49 -27.23 12.61
C GLU A 521 10.21 -26.35 12.67
N ALA A 522 9.11 -26.77 12.03
CA ALA A 522 7.84 -26.06 12.10
C ALA A 522 7.32 -25.98 13.54
N LEU A 523 7.36 -27.06 14.29
CA LEU A 523 6.92 -27.11 15.68
C LEU A 523 7.74 -26.19 16.59
N ASP A 524 9.05 -26.12 16.39
CA ASP A 524 9.92 -25.21 17.14
C ASP A 524 9.60 -23.74 16.85
N LEU A 525 9.28 -23.39 15.61
CA LEU A 525 8.85 -22.03 15.24
C LEU A 525 7.49 -21.67 15.86
N VAL A 526 6.54 -22.60 15.88
CA VAL A 526 5.23 -22.39 16.52
C VAL A 526 5.38 -22.19 18.02
N LYS A 527 6.24 -22.95 18.70
CA LYS A 527 6.54 -22.74 20.12
C LYS A 527 7.16 -21.38 20.40
N ARG A 528 8.10 -20.92 19.54
CA ARG A 528 8.66 -19.56 19.65
C ARG A 528 7.60 -18.49 19.44
N LEU A 529 6.74 -18.66 18.42
CA LEU A 529 5.66 -17.72 18.12
C LEU A 529 4.69 -17.59 19.31
N ARG A 530 4.40 -18.69 20.00
CA ARG A 530 3.55 -18.74 21.18
C ARG A 530 4.12 -17.94 22.38
N HIS A 531 5.45 -17.90 22.52
CA HIS A 531 6.10 -17.06 23.52
C HIS A 531 6.02 -15.57 23.22
N VAL A 532 5.88 -15.20 21.95
CA VAL A 532 5.81 -13.79 21.49
C VAL A 532 4.37 -13.27 21.49
N LEU A 533 3.41 -14.12 21.14
CA LEU A 533 1.99 -13.79 21.09
C LEU A 533 1.32 -14.30 22.38
N ALA A 534 0.82 -13.40 23.19
CA ALA A 534 0.11 -13.75 24.45
C ALA A 534 -1.23 -14.52 24.24
N SER A 535 -1.63 -14.84 22.99
CA SER A 535 -2.88 -15.53 22.68
C SER A 535 -2.63 -16.94 22.13
N ASP A 536 -3.10 -17.95 22.86
CA ASP A 536 -2.97 -19.39 22.56
C ASP A 536 -3.99 -19.94 21.55
N ARG A 537 -5.10 -19.25 21.33
CA ARG A 537 -6.28 -19.85 20.68
C ARG A 537 -6.07 -20.28 19.23
N GLU A 538 -5.29 -19.55 18.45
CA GLU A 538 -5.08 -19.86 17.03
C GLU A 538 -3.89 -20.82 16.78
N LEU A 539 -2.92 -20.84 17.66
CA LEU A 539 -1.69 -21.61 17.46
C LEU A 539 -1.81 -23.05 18.00
N ALA A 540 -2.63 -23.27 19.03
CA ALA A 540 -2.80 -24.56 19.66
C ALA A 540 -3.30 -25.67 18.69
N PRO A 541 -4.28 -25.44 17.80
CA PRO A 541 -4.70 -26.45 16.82
C PRO A 541 -3.58 -26.78 15.81
N PHE A 542 -2.79 -25.79 15.39
CA PHE A 542 -1.69 -26.00 14.45
C PHE A 542 -0.53 -26.76 15.11
N GLU A 543 -0.19 -26.44 16.35
CA GLU A 543 0.80 -27.16 17.16
C GLU A 543 0.38 -28.63 17.32
N GLN A 544 -0.87 -28.87 17.71
CA GLN A 544 -1.43 -30.22 17.82
C GLN A 544 -1.35 -31.01 16.53
N ALA A 545 -1.69 -30.38 15.39
CA ALA A 545 -1.60 -31.03 14.07
C ALA A 545 -0.16 -31.44 13.75
N LEU A 546 0.85 -30.60 14.04
CA LEU A 546 2.26 -30.93 13.83
C LEU A 546 2.72 -32.07 14.73
N VAL A 547 2.33 -32.08 16.01
CA VAL A 547 2.63 -33.18 16.95
C VAL A 547 2.02 -34.49 16.45
N SER A 548 0.75 -34.46 16.02
CA SER A 548 0.07 -35.66 15.45
C SER A 548 0.79 -36.20 14.21
N ARG A 549 1.24 -35.32 13.29
CA ARG A 549 2.01 -35.72 12.11
C ARG A 549 3.35 -36.36 12.46
N LEU A 550 4.06 -35.84 13.47
CA LEU A 550 5.31 -36.42 13.97
C LEU A 550 5.09 -37.80 14.62
N GLN A 551 4.00 -37.98 15.36
CA GLN A 551 3.63 -39.28 15.95
C GLN A 551 3.32 -40.31 14.87
N GLN A 552 2.53 -39.93 13.84
CA GLN A 552 2.22 -40.83 12.71
C GLN A 552 3.49 -41.31 11.97
N ILE A 553 4.52 -40.46 11.85
CA ILE A 553 5.80 -40.88 11.25
C ILE A 553 6.53 -41.85 12.18
N ALA A 554 6.54 -41.59 13.51
CA ALA A 554 7.20 -42.48 14.46
C ALA A 554 6.57 -43.85 14.56
N ASP A 555 5.24 -43.97 14.34
CA ASP A 555 4.50 -45.24 14.36
C ASP A 555 4.74 -46.10 13.09
N VAL A 556 5.25 -45.49 12.00
CA VAL A 556 5.53 -46.17 10.73
C VAL A 556 7.02 -46.51 10.56
N SER A 557 7.91 -45.86 11.32
CA SER A 557 9.36 -46.10 11.34
C SER A 557 9.74 -47.23 12.30
#